data_d9e66831fcfc801907e9430ed3671e61
#
_entry.id   d9e66831fcfc801907e9430ed3671e61
#
_cell.length_a   1.000
_cell.length_b   1.000
_cell.length_c   1.000
_cell.angle_alpha   90.00
_cell.angle_beta   90.00
_cell.angle_gamma   90.00
#
_symmetry.space_group_name_H-M   'P 1'
#
loop_
_entity.id
_entity.type
_entity.pdbx_description
1 polymer ?
#
loop_
_entity_poly.entity_id
_entity_poly.type
_entity_poly.pdbx_seq_one_letter_code
_entity_poly.pdbx_strand_id
1 'polypeptide(L)'
;MEPTTKSSATNYGLYLGAILSLITVLIYAVNLDLFTEWWLGIILFLVVVACGVVSAVKSRTILNGFISFKQAFTSYFITIAIGTLIATVVGIAIFTFIDPEAATYLNEQILLVTKQTMQRFGMPQEAMQAALEEAATKDNFSLGMQSQAFAFRLAFYAVIGLIVALIVKKTNDKEA
;
A
#
# COMPACT_ATOMS: atom_id res chain seq x y z
N MET A 1 26.59 14.84 8.28
CA MET A 1 25.79 15.17 7.06
C MET A 1 24.41 15.59 7.53
N GLU A 2 24.00 16.80 7.19
CA GLU A 2 22.63 17.23 7.46
C GLU A 2 21.64 16.36 6.66
N PRO A 3 20.58 15.86 7.30
CA PRO A 3 19.61 15.02 6.64
C PRO A 3 18.87 15.83 5.59
N THR A 4 18.99 15.46 4.33
CA THR A 4 18.17 16.03 3.26
C THR A 4 16.74 15.50 3.38
N THR A 5 15.75 16.26 2.87
CA THR A 5 14.35 15.80 2.86
C THR A 5 14.18 14.45 2.15
N LYS A 6 14.94 14.19 1.09
CA LYS A 6 14.93 12.91 0.37
C LYS A 6 15.51 11.77 1.22
N SER A 7 16.63 12.01 1.89
CA SER A 7 17.23 11.01 2.80
C SER A 7 16.27 10.65 3.94
N SER A 8 15.65 11.66 4.54
CA SER A 8 14.62 11.45 5.57
C SER A 8 13.44 10.64 5.03
N ALA A 9 12.90 10.99 3.86
CA ALA A 9 11.79 10.27 3.24
C ALA A 9 12.15 8.82 2.92
N THR A 10 13.38 8.55 2.46
CA THR A 10 13.89 7.19 2.23
C THR A 10 13.93 6.40 3.54
N ASN A 11 14.43 6.97 4.63
CA ASN A 11 14.46 6.30 5.93
C ASN A 11 13.06 5.96 6.43
N TYR A 12 12.11 6.88 6.33
CA TYR A 12 10.71 6.59 6.65
C TYR A 12 10.12 5.51 5.75
N GLY A 13 10.51 5.46 4.49
CA GLY A 13 10.13 4.40 3.56
C GLY A 13 10.68 3.03 3.97
N LEU A 14 11.94 2.97 4.43
CA LEU A 14 12.54 1.75 4.96
C LEU A 14 11.82 1.27 6.23
N TYR A 15 11.49 2.18 7.16
CA TYR A 15 10.70 1.85 8.35
C TYR A 15 9.32 1.33 7.99
N LEU A 16 8.63 2.01 7.07
CA LEU A 16 7.32 1.55 6.58
C LEU A 16 7.42 0.17 5.95
N GLY A 17 8.41 -0.05 5.10
CA GLY A 17 8.65 -1.35 4.46
C GLY A 17 8.92 -2.46 5.48
N ALA A 18 9.73 -2.18 6.50
CA ALA A 18 9.99 -3.13 7.59
C ALA A 18 8.72 -3.47 8.37
N ILE A 19 7.91 -2.45 8.73
CA ILE A 19 6.63 -2.64 9.44
C ILE A 19 5.66 -3.49 8.61
N LEU A 20 5.45 -3.14 7.34
CA LEU A 20 4.54 -3.87 6.48
C LEU A 20 5.01 -5.31 6.22
N SER A 21 6.31 -5.51 6.02
CA SER A 21 6.90 -6.84 5.85
C SER A 21 6.75 -7.69 7.10
N LEU A 22 6.99 -7.11 8.28
CA LEU A 22 6.80 -7.80 9.54
C LEU A 22 5.34 -8.22 9.73
N ILE A 23 4.39 -7.33 9.45
CA ILE A 23 2.96 -7.64 9.52
C ILE A 23 2.62 -8.78 8.54
N THR A 24 3.11 -8.72 7.30
CA THR A 24 2.90 -9.78 6.29
C THR A 24 3.42 -11.14 6.80
N VAL A 25 4.64 -11.18 7.33
CA VAL A 25 5.22 -12.42 7.86
C VAL A 25 4.45 -12.94 9.08
N LEU A 26 4.03 -12.05 9.98
CA LEU A 26 3.24 -12.43 11.15
C LEU A 26 1.88 -13.02 10.77
N ILE A 27 1.18 -12.40 9.82
CA ILE A 27 -0.11 -12.90 9.34
C ILE A 27 0.08 -14.26 8.65
N TYR A 28 1.10 -14.37 7.79
CA TYR A 28 1.44 -15.63 7.14
C TYR A 28 1.70 -16.76 8.16
N ALA A 29 2.43 -16.45 9.24
CA ALA A 29 2.79 -17.46 10.23
C ALA A 29 1.64 -17.82 11.19
N VAL A 30 0.69 -16.91 11.43
CA VAL A 30 -0.38 -17.10 12.43
C VAL A 30 -1.69 -17.55 11.80
N ASN A 31 -2.17 -16.83 10.79
CA ASN A 31 -3.45 -17.13 10.13
C ASN A 31 -3.56 -16.43 8.78
N LEU A 32 -3.57 -17.20 7.70
CA LEU A 32 -3.69 -16.70 6.33
C LEU A 32 -5.02 -16.01 6.04
N ASP A 33 -6.12 -16.41 6.71
CA ASP A 33 -7.44 -15.82 6.46
C ASP A 33 -7.49 -14.32 6.75
N LEU A 34 -6.62 -13.84 7.64
CA LEU A 34 -6.52 -12.42 7.95
C LEU A 34 -6.20 -11.56 6.72
N PHE A 35 -5.55 -12.11 5.69
CA PHE A 35 -5.30 -11.36 4.45
C PHE A 35 -6.58 -11.02 3.68
N THR A 36 -7.66 -11.73 3.91
CA THR A 36 -8.96 -11.50 3.26
C THR A 36 -9.91 -10.66 4.12
N GLU A 37 -9.50 -10.33 5.35
CA GLU A 37 -10.30 -9.52 6.26
C GLU A 37 -10.28 -8.03 5.88
N TRP A 38 -11.45 -7.46 5.64
CA TRP A 38 -11.61 -6.07 5.18
C TRP A 38 -11.04 -5.03 6.16
N TRP A 39 -11.17 -5.27 7.47
CA TRP A 39 -10.69 -4.36 8.51
C TRP A 39 -9.15 -4.26 8.53
N LEU A 40 -8.45 -5.36 8.20
CA LEU A 40 -7.00 -5.35 8.10
C LEU A 40 -6.54 -4.42 6.97
N GLY A 41 -7.22 -4.46 5.82
CA GLY A 41 -6.96 -3.55 4.70
C GLY A 41 -7.06 -2.09 5.12
N ILE A 42 -8.08 -1.73 5.93
CA ILE A 42 -8.24 -0.37 6.46
C ILE A 42 -7.08 0.00 7.40
N ILE A 43 -6.71 -0.88 8.32
CA ILE A 43 -5.60 -0.63 9.25
C ILE A 43 -4.30 -0.41 8.48
N LEU A 44 -3.96 -1.29 7.54
CA LEU A 44 -2.76 -1.16 6.72
C LEU A 44 -2.76 0.13 5.89
N PHE A 45 -3.90 0.48 5.32
CA PHE A 45 -4.08 1.75 4.61
C PHE A 45 -3.78 2.96 5.52
N LEU A 46 -4.34 2.98 6.72
CA LEU A 46 -4.09 4.07 7.69
C LEU A 46 -2.62 4.14 8.11
N VAL A 47 -1.96 3.00 8.33
CA VAL A 47 -0.52 2.94 8.65
C VAL A 47 0.31 3.54 7.52
N VAL A 48 0.04 3.17 6.27
CA VAL A 48 0.76 3.68 5.09
C VAL A 48 0.59 5.18 4.95
N VAL A 49 -0.65 5.68 5.03
CA VAL A 49 -0.94 7.12 4.93
C VAL A 49 -0.31 7.89 6.09
N ALA A 50 -0.43 7.40 7.32
CA ALA A 50 0.17 8.03 8.50
C ALA A 50 1.69 8.17 8.36
N CYS A 51 2.40 7.11 7.94
CA CYS A 51 3.84 7.18 7.70
C CYS A 51 4.22 8.20 6.62
N GLY A 52 3.44 8.27 5.54
CA GLY A 52 3.63 9.27 4.49
C GLY A 52 3.44 10.70 5.00
N VAL A 53 2.38 10.94 5.79
CA VAL A 53 2.12 12.24 6.42
C VAL A 53 3.24 12.64 7.37
N VAL A 54 3.66 11.72 8.26
CA VAL A 54 4.77 11.96 9.20
C VAL A 54 6.05 12.33 8.45
N SER A 55 6.37 11.63 7.36
CA SER A 55 7.53 11.94 6.52
C SER A 55 7.45 13.34 5.91
N ALA A 56 6.30 13.74 5.38
CA ALA A 56 6.11 15.07 4.80
C ALA A 56 6.23 16.18 5.88
N VAL A 57 5.63 15.96 7.05
CA VAL A 57 5.74 16.90 8.20
C VAL A 57 7.17 16.99 8.70
N LYS A 58 7.88 15.86 8.79
CA LYS A 58 9.31 15.86 9.21
C LYS A 58 10.18 16.61 8.20
N SER A 59 9.92 16.44 6.90
CA SER A 59 10.60 17.19 5.85
C SER A 59 10.36 18.70 5.98
N ARG A 60 9.16 19.14 6.37
CA ARG A 60 8.89 20.54 6.69
C ARG A 60 9.72 21.05 7.88
N THR A 61 9.91 20.23 8.90
CA THR A 61 10.75 20.58 10.06
C THR A 61 12.23 20.75 9.64
N ILE A 62 12.75 19.86 8.78
CA ILE A 62 14.12 19.94 8.23
C ILE A 62 14.31 21.24 7.42
N LEU A 63 13.28 21.73 6.76
CA LEU A 63 13.27 22.98 5.99
C LEU A 63 12.86 24.21 6.84
N ASN A 64 13.17 24.22 8.14
CA ASN A 64 12.90 25.33 9.04
C ASN A 64 11.42 25.78 9.11
N GLY A 65 10.51 24.82 8.93
CA GLY A 65 9.06 25.05 9.05
C GLY A 65 8.35 25.44 7.76
N PHE A 66 9.06 25.63 6.66
CA PHE A 66 8.49 25.94 5.34
C PHE A 66 8.73 24.79 4.38
N ILE A 67 7.73 24.45 3.58
CA ILE A 67 7.83 23.38 2.57
C ILE A 67 6.91 23.71 1.40
N SER A 68 7.45 23.62 0.19
CA SER A 68 6.65 23.75 -1.03
C SER A 68 5.76 22.51 -1.25
N PHE A 69 4.70 22.67 -2.03
CA PHE A 69 3.84 21.55 -2.44
C PHE A 69 4.63 20.40 -3.03
N LYS A 70 5.55 20.70 -3.96
CA LYS A 70 6.38 19.69 -4.62
C LYS A 70 7.25 18.92 -3.63
N GLN A 71 7.88 19.60 -2.69
CA GLN A 71 8.72 18.96 -1.67
C GLN A 71 7.91 18.08 -0.72
N ALA A 72 6.74 18.56 -0.27
CA ALA A 72 5.83 17.78 0.59
C ALA A 72 5.33 16.53 -0.12
N PHE A 73 4.86 16.67 -1.37
CA PHE A 73 4.44 15.53 -2.19
C PHE A 73 5.58 14.53 -2.42
N THR A 74 6.77 15.02 -2.78
CA THR A 74 7.93 14.15 -3.02
C THR A 74 8.31 13.36 -1.79
N SER A 75 8.32 13.97 -0.60
CA SER A 75 8.64 13.28 0.65
C SER A 75 7.61 12.22 0.99
N TYR A 76 6.32 12.54 0.87
CA TYR A 76 5.23 11.59 1.04
C TYR A 76 5.36 10.41 0.06
N PHE A 77 5.50 10.71 -1.23
CA PHE A 77 5.49 9.70 -2.28
C PHE A 77 6.70 8.76 -2.21
N ILE A 78 7.92 9.29 -1.97
CA ILE A 78 9.14 8.46 -1.80
C ILE A 78 8.95 7.47 -0.65
N THR A 79 8.42 7.92 0.49
CA THR A 79 8.17 7.07 1.66
C THR A 79 7.25 5.91 1.31
N ILE A 80 6.13 6.19 0.66
CA ILE A 80 5.16 5.16 0.30
C ILE A 80 5.70 4.24 -0.80
N ALA A 81 6.33 4.79 -1.83
CA ALA A 81 6.86 4.00 -2.92
C ALA A 81 7.90 2.98 -2.42
N ILE A 82 8.85 3.42 -1.59
CA ILE A 82 9.87 2.53 -1.01
C ILE A 82 9.23 1.52 -0.07
N GLY A 83 8.38 1.97 0.85
CA GLY A 83 7.77 1.09 1.84
C GLY A 83 6.90 0.01 1.24
N THR A 84 6.04 0.39 0.29
CA THR A 84 5.16 -0.58 -0.38
C THR A 84 5.91 -1.47 -1.37
N LEU A 85 7.00 -0.98 -1.99
CA LEU A 85 7.87 -1.80 -2.83
C LEU A 85 8.52 -2.93 -2.00
N ILE A 86 9.10 -2.61 -0.86
CA ILE A 86 9.72 -3.60 0.04
C ILE A 86 8.68 -4.65 0.46
N ALA A 87 7.50 -4.21 0.91
CA ALA A 87 6.42 -5.12 1.30
C ALA A 87 5.96 -6.02 0.13
N THR A 88 5.87 -5.45 -1.08
CA THR A 88 5.51 -6.23 -2.28
C THR A 88 6.57 -7.28 -2.60
N VAL A 89 7.86 -6.93 -2.53
CA VAL A 89 8.96 -7.89 -2.74
C VAL A 89 8.91 -9.02 -1.72
N VAL A 90 8.66 -8.72 -0.44
CA VAL A 90 8.51 -9.73 0.61
C VAL A 90 7.29 -10.62 0.34
N GLY A 91 6.15 -10.04 -0.05
CA GLY A 91 4.97 -10.81 -0.44
C GLY A 91 5.22 -11.75 -1.62
N ILE A 92 5.88 -11.25 -2.67
CA ILE A 92 6.31 -12.08 -3.82
C ILE A 92 7.24 -13.21 -3.35
N ALA A 93 8.23 -12.91 -2.50
CA ALA A 93 9.14 -13.92 -1.99
C ALA A 93 8.40 -15.03 -1.26
N ILE A 94 7.43 -14.71 -0.41
CA ILE A 94 6.65 -15.71 0.34
C ILE A 94 5.75 -16.48 -0.61
N PHE A 95 4.86 -15.83 -1.32
CA PHE A 95 3.73 -16.47 -2.00
C PHE A 95 4.08 -17.03 -3.40
N THR A 96 5.19 -16.56 -4.01
CA THR A 96 5.61 -17.09 -5.32
C THR A 96 6.74 -18.10 -5.19
N PHE A 97 7.67 -17.93 -4.23
CA PHE A 97 8.88 -18.75 -4.16
C PHE A 97 8.96 -19.66 -2.94
N ILE A 98 8.51 -19.21 -1.75
CA ILE A 98 8.63 -19.98 -0.50
C ILE A 98 7.44 -20.91 -0.33
N ASP A 99 6.22 -20.42 -0.47
CA ASP A 99 4.99 -21.18 -0.24
C ASP A 99 3.90 -20.85 -1.29
N PRO A 100 4.00 -21.43 -2.49
CA PRO A 100 2.96 -21.30 -3.53
C PRO A 100 1.62 -21.93 -3.13
N GLU A 101 1.62 -22.89 -2.19
CA GLU A 101 0.38 -23.51 -1.70
C GLU A 101 -0.45 -22.50 -0.90
N ALA A 102 0.19 -21.68 -0.08
CA ALA A 102 -0.47 -20.56 0.61
C ALA A 102 -1.07 -19.56 -0.38
N ALA A 103 -0.41 -19.28 -1.50
CA ALA A 103 -0.96 -18.42 -2.55
C ALA A 103 -2.21 -19.05 -3.21
N THR A 104 -2.19 -20.35 -3.48
CA THR A 104 -3.36 -21.07 -4.01
C THR A 104 -4.52 -21.00 -3.03
N TYR A 105 -4.28 -21.30 -1.76
CA TYR A 105 -5.27 -21.18 -0.70
C TYR A 105 -5.88 -19.77 -0.63
N LEU A 106 -5.05 -18.72 -0.65
CA LEU A 106 -5.52 -17.34 -0.62
C LEU A 106 -6.32 -16.96 -1.87
N ASN A 107 -5.97 -17.45 -3.06
CA ASN A 107 -6.76 -17.25 -4.27
C ASN A 107 -8.17 -17.83 -4.11
N GLU A 108 -8.31 -19.03 -3.52
CA GLU A 108 -9.62 -19.63 -3.22
C GLU A 108 -10.41 -18.80 -2.20
N GLN A 109 -9.77 -18.34 -1.13
CA GLN A 109 -10.41 -17.48 -0.13
C GLN A 109 -10.88 -16.14 -0.73
N ILE A 110 -10.08 -15.52 -1.59
CA ILE A 110 -10.47 -14.30 -2.32
C ILE A 110 -11.73 -14.54 -3.17
N LEU A 111 -11.82 -15.67 -3.87
CA LEU A 111 -13.02 -16.03 -4.64
C LEU A 111 -14.25 -16.21 -3.74
N LEU A 112 -14.09 -16.88 -2.58
CA LEU A 112 -15.18 -17.05 -1.62
C LEU A 112 -15.69 -15.71 -1.08
N VAL A 113 -14.79 -14.83 -0.64
CA VAL A 113 -15.13 -13.49 -0.14
C VAL A 113 -15.77 -12.63 -1.25
N THR A 114 -15.27 -12.73 -2.48
CA THR A 114 -15.84 -12.04 -3.63
C THR A 114 -17.27 -12.50 -3.89
N LYS A 115 -17.52 -13.82 -3.91
CA LYS A 115 -18.86 -14.40 -4.06
C LYS A 115 -19.82 -13.92 -2.97
N GLN A 116 -19.41 -13.99 -1.70
CA GLN A 116 -20.22 -13.52 -0.58
C GLN A 116 -20.55 -12.03 -0.69
N THR A 117 -19.58 -11.22 -1.12
CA THR A 117 -19.76 -9.78 -1.31
C THR A 117 -20.77 -9.50 -2.43
N MET A 118 -20.64 -10.16 -3.58
CA MET A 118 -21.59 -10.02 -4.70
C MET A 118 -23.00 -10.44 -4.29
N GLN A 119 -23.15 -11.51 -3.51
CA GLN A 119 -24.45 -11.95 -2.97
C GLN A 119 -25.07 -10.91 -2.04
N ARG A 120 -24.27 -10.31 -1.14
CA ARG A 120 -24.73 -9.25 -0.22
C ARG A 120 -25.23 -8.01 -0.96
N PHE A 121 -24.62 -7.67 -2.10
CA PHE A 121 -25.06 -6.56 -2.96
C PHE A 121 -26.20 -6.93 -3.92
N GLY A 122 -26.74 -8.16 -3.84
CA GLY A 122 -27.87 -8.58 -4.66
C GLY A 122 -27.56 -8.73 -6.15
N MET A 123 -26.31 -9.07 -6.49
CA MET A 123 -25.92 -9.27 -7.89
C MET A 123 -26.68 -10.46 -8.50
N PRO A 124 -27.24 -10.34 -9.75
CA PRO A 124 -27.89 -11.44 -10.44
C PRO A 124 -26.95 -12.65 -10.60
N GLN A 125 -27.52 -13.87 -10.45
CA GLN A 125 -26.72 -15.10 -10.46
C GLN A 125 -25.89 -15.27 -11.75
N GLU A 126 -26.42 -14.93 -12.92
CA GLU A 126 -25.70 -15.04 -14.19
C GLU A 126 -24.47 -14.11 -14.23
N ALA A 127 -24.64 -12.85 -13.80
CA ALA A 127 -23.54 -11.89 -13.74
C ALA A 127 -22.48 -12.30 -12.71
N MET A 128 -22.93 -12.86 -11.57
CA MET A 128 -22.03 -13.36 -10.53
C MET A 128 -21.23 -14.56 -11.04
N GLN A 129 -21.84 -15.53 -11.73
CA GLN A 129 -21.12 -16.68 -12.29
C GLN A 129 -20.06 -16.24 -13.30
N ALA A 130 -20.41 -15.38 -14.24
CA ALA A 130 -19.47 -14.87 -15.24
C ALA A 130 -18.27 -14.14 -14.58
N ALA A 131 -18.54 -13.32 -13.56
CA ALA A 131 -17.47 -12.62 -12.84
C ALA A 131 -16.58 -13.56 -12.03
N LEU A 132 -17.14 -14.61 -11.43
CA LEU A 132 -16.37 -15.60 -10.67
C LEU A 132 -15.54 -16.51 -11.58
N GLU A 133 -16.07 -16.89 -12.77
CA GLU A 133 -15.31 -17.64 -13.76
C GLU A 133 -14.11 -16.81 -14.25
N GLU A 134 -14.29 -15.53 -14.55
CA GLU A 134 -13.18 -14.63 -14.89
C GLU A 134 -12.18 -14.50 -13.74
N ALA A 135 -12.66 -14.30 -12.51
CA ALA A 135 -11.79 -14.17 -11.34
C ALA A 135 -11.00 -15.45 -11.05
N ALA A 136 -11.57 -16.64 -11.28
CA ALA A 136 -10.92 -17.92 -11.07
C ALA A 136 -9.75 -18.17 -12.02
N THR A 137 -9.71 -17.50 -13.18
CA THR A 137 -8.58 -17.60 -14.13
C THR A 137 -7.39 -16.73 -13.71
N LYS A 138 -7.55 -15.83 -12.74
CA LYS A 138 -6.52 -14.88 -12.32
C LYS A 138 -5.75 -15.40 -11.12
N ASP A 139 -4.44 -15.52 -11.28
CA ASP A 139 -3.54 -15.75 -10.14
C ASP A 139 -3.10 -14.39 -9.57
N ASN A 140 -3.71 -14.01 -8.44
CA ASN A 140 -3.44 -12.74 -7.76
C ASN A 140 -2.00 -12.63 -7.23
N PHE A 141 -1.29 -13.73 -7.10
CA PHE A 141 0.08 -13.78 -6.59
C PHE A 141 1.13 -13.93 -7.69
N SER A 142 0.73 -14.04 -8.96
CA SER A 142 1.66 -14.00 -10.09
C SER A 142 2.43 -12.67 -10.15
N LEU A 143 3.67 -12.70 -10.63
CA LEU A 143 4.52 -11.51 -10.77
C LEU A 143 3.84 -10.41 -11.59
N GLY A 144 3.11 -10.77 -12.64
CA GLY A 144 2.38 -9.83 -13.49
C GLY A 144 1.28 -9.10 -12.71
N MET A 145 0.43 -9.86 -12.02
CA MET A 145 -0.66 -9.29 -11.21
C MET A 145 -0.12 -8.45 -10.04
N GLN A 146 0.91 -8.91 -9.34
CA GLN A 146 1.54 -8.17 -8.26
C GLN A 146 2.16 -6.85 -8.74
N SER A 147 2.81 -6.85 -9.91
CA SER A 147 3.37 -5.63 -10.51
C SER A 147 2.27 -4.65 -10.91
N GLN A 148 1.19 -5.13 -11.51
CA GLN A 148 0.04 -4.31 -11.86
C GLN A 148 -0.65 -3.73 -10.61
N ALA A 149 -0.89 -4.57 -9.61
CA ALA A 149 -1.48 -4.14 -8.34
C ALA A 149 -0.60 -3.08 -7.62
N PHE A 150 0.73 -3.24 -7.66
CA PHE A 150 1.67 -2.25 -7.14
C PHE A 150 1.54 -0.90 -7.86
N ALA A 151 1.48 -0.89 -9.19
CA ALA A 151 1.32 0.33 -9.98
C ALA A 151 0.00 1.06 -9.65
N PHE A 152 -1.14 0.33 -9.59
CA PHE A 152 -2.43 0.89 -9.20
C PHE A 152 -2.41 1.43 -7.76
N ARG A 153 -1.79 0.69 -6.84
CA ARG A 153 -1.63 1.12 -5.44
C ARG A 153 -0.84 2.42 -5.34
N LEU A 154 0.27 2.55 -6.09
CA LEU A 154 1.05 3.78 -6.12
C LEU A 154 0.25 4.96 -6.70
N ALA A 155 -0.50 4.75 -7.78
CA ALA A 155 -1.36 5.77 -8.36
C ALA A 155 -2.43 6.24 -7.36
N PHE A 156 -3.07 5.32 -6.65
CA PHE A 156 -4.04 5.62 -5.61
C PHE A 156 -3.43 6.45 -4.46
N TYR A 157 -2.28 6.02 -3.93
CA TYR A 157 -1.59 6.77 -2.90
C TYR A 157 -1.03 8.11 -3.39
N ALA A 158 -0.68 8.24 -4.66
CA ALA A 158 -0.28 9.53 -5.23
C ALA A 158 -1.43 10.55 -5.16
N VAL A 159 -2.67 10.14 -5.47
CA VAL A 159 -3.85 11.02 -5.33
C VAL A 159 -4.02 11.50 -3.88
N ILE A 160 -3.89 10.60 -2.91
CA ILE A 160 -3.91 10.98 -1.48
C ILE A 160 -2.74 11.91 -1.15
N GLY A 161 -1.56 11.64 -1.72
CA GLY A 161 -0.36 12.46 -1.55
C GLY A 161 -0.53 13.90 -2.02
N LEU A 162 -1.31 14.14 -3.09
CA LEU A 162 -1.64 15.51 -3.53
C LEU A 162 -2.43 16.25 -2.44
N ILE A 163 -3.41 15.59 -1.81
CA ILE A 163 -4.21 16.17 -0.73
C ILE A 163 -3.32 16.45 0.49
N VAL A 164 -2.49 15.48 0.89
CA VAL A 164 -1.55 15.63 2.00
C VAL A 164 -0.58 16.78 1.75
N ALA A 165 -0.03 16.89 0.53
CA ALA A 165 0.88 17.96 0.17
C ALA A 165 0.22 19.34 0.21
N LEU A 166 -1.07 19.46 -0.14
CA LEU A 166 -1.84 20.69 -0.03
C LEU A 166 -2.01 21.13 1.43
N ILE A 167 -2.23 20.17 2.33
CA ILE A 167 -2.41 20.43 3.77
C ILE A 167 -1.07 20.79 4.45
N VAL A 168 0.01 20.07 4.10
CA VAL A 168 1.31 20.20 4.76
C VAL A 168 2.11 21.41 4.24
N LYS A 169 1.87 21.86 2.96
CA LYS A 169 2.59 23.00 2.38
C LYS A 169 2.50 24.23 3.27
N LYS A 170 3.61 24.94 3.39
CA LYS A 170 3.68 26.23 4.07
C LYS A 170 4.72 27.09 3.35
N THR A 171 4.25 28.12 2.68
CA THR A 171 5.09 29.07 1.93
C THR A 171 5.63 30.15 2.88
N ASN A 172 6.84 30.64 2.62
CA ASN A 172 7.40 31.76 3.36
C ASN A 172 6.98 33.06 2.65
N ASP A 173 6.04 33.80 3.25
CA ASP A 173 5.52 35.06 2.68
C ASP A 173 6.58 36.20 2.63
N LYS A 174 7.81 35.93 3.09
CA LYS A 174 8.92 36.90 3.03
C LYS A 174 9.78 36.77 1.77
N GLU A 175 9.52 35.80 0.91
CA GLU A 175 10.25 35.54 -0.34
C GLU A 175 9.35 35.67 -1.59
N ALA A 176 8.18 36.26 -1.46
CA ALA A 176 7.27 36.53 -2.56
C ALA A 176 7.39 37.97 -3.05
#